data_246f39dfe818924a07f0197d06ba8d52
#
_entry.id   246f39dfe818924a07f0197d06ba8d52
#
_cell.length_a   1.000
_cell.length_b   1.000
_cell.length_c   1.000
_cell.angle_alpha   90.00
_cell.angle_beta   90.00
_cell.angle_gamma   90.00
#
_symmetry.space_group_name_H-M   'P 1'
#
loop_
_entity.id
_entity.type
_entity.pdbx_description
1 polymer ?
#
loop_
_entity_poly.entity_id
_entity_poly.type
_entity_poly.pdbx_seq_one_letter_code
_entity_poly.pdbx_strand_id
1 'polypeptide(L)'
;MLLGQEIAGDEWSVRWLAFSLNQTKVSDGETDVWDDPEMASTRMAVEVGIAVRDGWPDVFPEVHCDLFAARHDRGEDLRDHSVVADVLVKQGLDPDQVFDEVLSCRPRDVFRIEHQTAVAEHKVFGVPTVIAGDQAVFVRLIDRPGSDAAKARDTVERCVDLVTGWPNLNEFKHTKIPH
;
A
#
# COMPACT_ATOMS: atom_id res chain seq x y z
N MET A 1 4.63 -8.40 1.52
CA MET A 1 3.25 -8.91 1.67
C MET A 1 2.73 -9.65 0.44
N LEU A 2 2.88 -9.13 -0.79
CA LEU A 2 2.45 -9.85 -2.02
C LEU A 2 3.09 -11.23 -2.16
N LEU A 3 4.38 -11.33 -1.92
CA LEU A 3 5.09 -12.62 -2.00
C LEU A 3 4.51 -13.65 -1.02
N GLY A 4 4.12 -13.21 0.19
CA GLY A 4 3.46 -14.05 1.17
C GLY A 4 2.08 -14.53 0.72
N GLN A 5 1.31 -13.69 0.02
CA GLN A 5 0.00 -14.04 -0.50
C GLN A 5 0.07 -15.12 -1.58
N GLU A 6 1.01 -15.03 -2.52
CA GLU A 6 1.21 -16.04 -3.57
C GLU A 6 1.53 -17.43 -2.99
N ILE A 7 2.21 -17.46 -1.84
CA ILE A 7 2.66 -18.70 -1.21
C ILE A 7 1.58 -19.30 -0.30
N ALA A 8 0.78 -18.45 0.37
CA ALA A 8 -0.25 -18.91 1.30
C ALA A 8 -1.45 -19.60 0.61
N GLY A 9 -1.63 -19.41 -0.70
CA GLY A 9 -2.74 -19.99 -1.45
C GLY A 9 -4.12 -19.50 -0.97
N ASP A 10 -5.12 -20.37 -0.97
CA ASP A 10 -6.52 -20.02 -0.71
C ASP A 10 -6.91 -19.95 0.78
N GLU A 11 -5.95 -20.07 1.71
CA GLU A 11 -6.26 -20.10 3.15
C GLU A 11 -6.82 -18.77 3.67
N TRP A 12 -6.46 -17.62 3.03
CA TRP A 12 -6.98 -16.30 3.33
C TRP A 12 -6.81 -15.35 2.14
N SER A 13 -7.66 -14.35 2.06
CA SER A 13 -7.62 -13.34 1.03
C SER A 13 -7.07 -12.01 1.56
N VAL A 14 -6.36 -11.27 0.72
CA VAL A 14 -5.84 -9.94 1.07
C VAL A 14 -6.59 -8.89 0.26
N ARG A 15 -7.12 -7.89 0.96
CA ARG A 15 -7.62 -6.66 0.36
C ARG A 15 -6.61 -5.54 0.60
N TRP A 16 -6.18 -4.90 -0.47
CA TRP A 16 -5.27 -3.77 -0.42
C TRP A 16 -6.05 -2.48 -0.28
N LEU A 17 -5.71 -1.68 0.74
CA LEU A 17 -6.33 -0.37 0.99
C LEU A 17 -5.27 0.71 0.90
N ALA A 18 -5.65 1.86 0.33
CA ALA A 18 -4.77 3.02 0.24
C ALA A 18 -4.84 3.85 1.52
N PHE A 19 -3.66 4.35 1.94
CA PHE A 19 -3.53 5.20 3.12
C PHE A 19 -2.52 6.33 2.87
N SER A 20 -2.86 7.57 3.23
CA SER A 20 -2.02 8.74 3.05
C SER A 20 -1.27 9.12 4.31
N LEU A 21 0.07 8.94 4.29
CA LEU A 21 0.93 9.48 5.35
C LEU A 21 1.02 11.02 5.31
N ASN A 22 0.74 11.64 4.18
CA ASN A 22 0.72 13.11 4.09
C ASN A 22 -0.53 13.67 4.77
N GLN A 23 -1.69 13.02 4.60
CA GLN A 23 -2.92 13.43 5.26
C GLN A 23 -2.82 13.39 6.79
N THR A 24 -2.06 12.47 7.35
CA THR A 24 -1.87 12.43 8.81
C THR A 24 -1.10 13.62 9.39
N LYS A 25 -0.54 14.48 8.53
CA LYS A 25 0.20 15.68 8.91
C LYS A 25 -0.58 16.97 8.67
N VAL A 26 -1.73 16.86 8.03
CA VAL A 26 -2.63 18.01 7.79
C VAL A 26 -3.27 18.40 9.10
N SER A 27 -3.17 19.68 9.46
CA SER A 27 -3.73 20.24 10.69
C SER A 27 -5.19 20.65 10.48
N ASP A 28 -5.92 20.81 11.57
CA ASP A 28 -7.30 21.27 11.52
C ASP A 28 -7.42 22.64 10.81
N GLY A 29 -8.24 22.69 9.76
CA GLY A 29 -8.46 23.90 8.96
C GLY A 29 -7.52 24.07 7.77
N GLU A 30 -6.54 23.19 7.59
CA GLU A 30 -5.74 23.13 6.36
C GLU A 30 -6.47 22.33 5.26
N THR A 31 -6.04 22.52 4.01
CA THR A 31 -6.60 21.80 2.86
C THR A 31 -6.16 20.35 2.88
N ASP A 32 -7.11 19.44 2.76
CA ASP A 32 -6.85 18.00 2.64
C ASP A 32 -6.00 17.68 1.40
N VAL A 33 -5.15 16.65 1.49
CA VAL A 33 -4.24 16.26 0.39
C VAL A 33 -4.97 15.92 -0.91
N TRP A 34 -6.20 15.46 -0.85
CA TRP A 34 -7.03 15.15 -2.04
C TRP A 34 -7.61 16.38 -2.72
N ASP A 35 -7.79 17.47 -2.00
CA ASP A 35 -8.34 18.73 -2.49
C ASP A 35 -7.25 19.77 -2.81
N ASP A 36 -5.99 19.50 -2.43
CA ASP A 36 -4.84 20.34 -2.72
C ASP A 36 -4.25 20.03 -4.10
N PRO A 37 -4.29 20.96 -5.09
CA PRO A 37 -3.71 20.76 -6.40
C PRO A 37 -2.19 20.54 -6.38
N GLU A 38 -1.46 21.13 -5.41
CA GLU A 38 -0.01 20.98 -5.29
C GLU A 38 0.39 19.54 -4.90
N MET A 39 -0.53 18.82 -4.29
CA MET A 39 -0.34 17.42 -3.92
C MET A 39 -0.66 16.42 -5.05
N ALA A 40 -1.11 16.89 -6.22
CA ALA A 40 -1.52 16.01 -7.33
C ALA A 40 -0.41 15.04 -7.74
N SER A 41 0.82 15.53 -7.98
CA SER A 41 1.95 14.67 -8.35
C SER A 41 2.33 13.68 -7.23
N THR A 42 2.17 14.07 -5.98
CA THR A 42 2.47 13.21 -4.83
C THR A 42 1.45 12.07 -4.66
N ARG A 43 0.19 12.31 -5.07
CA ARG A 43 -0.88 11.30 -5.04
C ARG A 43 -0.83 10.34 -6.22
N MET A 44 -0.30 10.78 -7.37
CA MET A 44 -0.40 10.11 -8.67
C MET A 44 -0.11 8.60 -8.60
N ALA A 45 1.02 8.20 -8.03
CA ALA A 45 1.37 6.78 -7.97
C ALA A 45 0.39 5.94 -7.14
N VAL A 46 -0.23 6.52 -6.11
CA VAL A 46 -1.27 5.84 -5.32
C VAL A 46 -2.57 5.76 -6.10
N GLU A 47 -2.97 6.85 -6.76
CA GLU A 47 -4.17 6.89 -7.60
C GLU A 47 -4.07 5.92 -8.78
N VAL A 48 -2.88 5.82 -9.42
CA VAL A 48 -2.57 4.79 -10.42
C VAL A 48 -2.66 3.38 -9.82
N GLY A 49 -2.09 3.15 -8.64
CA GLY A 49 -2.21 1.87 -7.95
C GLY A 49 -3.66 1.47 -7.70
N ILE A 50 -4.52 2.40 -7.30
CA ILE A 50 -5.96 2.16 -7.11
C ILE A 50 -6.65 1.88 -8.45
N ALA A 51 -6.34 2.65 -9.50
CA ALA A 51 -6.89 2.44 -10.83
C ALA A 51 -6.57 1.03 -11.35
N VAL A 52 -5.30 0.61 -11.21
CA VAL A 52 -4.86 -0.73 -11.64
C VAL A 52 -5.47 -1.82 -10.77
N ARG A 53 -5.50 -1.66 -9.44
CA ARG A 53 -6.12 -2.63 -8.51
C ARG A 53 -7.57 -2.94 -8.88
N ASP A 54 -8.32 -1.89 -9.24
CA ASP A 54 -9.75 -1.99 -9.47
C ASP A 54 -10.10 -2.34 -10.93
N GLY A 55 -9.30 -1.90 -11.91
CA GLY A 55 -9.55 -2.12 -13.34
C GLY A 55 -8.80 -3.31 -13.94
N TRP A 56 -7.63 -3.64 -13.41
CA TRP A 56 -6.75 -4.73 -13.89
C TRP A 56 -6.19 -5.55 -12.72
N PRO A 57 -7.05 -6.19 -11.92
CA PRO A 57 -6.65 -6.84 -10.67
C PRO A 57 -5.59 -7.94 -10.85
N ASP A 58 -5.59 -8.62 -11.99
CA ASP A 58 -4.65 -9.72 -12.29
C ASP A 58 -3.19 -9.26 -12.43
N VAL A 59 -2.96 -7.99 -12.80
CA VAL A 59 -1.61 -7.42 -12.94
C VAL A 59 -1.26 -6.42 -11.83
N PHE A 60 -2.21 -6.15 -10.93
CA PHE A 60 -1.98 -5.21 -9.81
C PHE A 60 -0.78 -5.60 -8.93
N PRO A 61 -0.58 -6.90 -8.55
CA PRO A 61 0.53 -7.29 -7.71
C PRO A 61 1.89 -6.90 -8.31
N GLU A 62 2.08 -7.12 -9.61
CA GLU A 62 3.32 -6.83 -10.33
C GLU A 62 3.53 -5.32 -10.46
N VAL A 63 2.50 -4.55 -10.82
CA VAL A 63 2.56 -3.09 -10.87
C VAL A 63 2.90 -2.52 -9.50
N HIS A 64 2.25 -2.99 -8.45
CA HIS A 64 2.52 -2.54 -7.08
C HIS A 64 3.97 -2.82 -6.66
N CYS A 65 4.49 -4.01 -6.94
CA CYS A 65 5.89 -4.35 -6.67
C CYS A 65 6.87 -3.49 -7.46
N ASP A 66 6.59 -3.23 -8.75
CA ASP A 66 7.47 -2.42 -9.60
C ASP A 66 7.47 -0.94 -9.20
N LEU A 67 6.33 -0.36 -8.83
CA LEU A 67 6.27 0.99 -8.27
C LEU A 67 7.07 1.08 -6.96
N PHE A 68 6.96 0.07 -6.11
CA PHE A 68 7.74 -0.01 -4.87
C PHE A 68 9.26 -0.11 -5.15
N ALA A 69 9.65 -0.93 -6.12
CA ALA A 69 11.03 -1.08 -6.55
C ALA A 69 11.57 0.20 -7.22
N ALA A 70 10.76 0.88 -8.04
CA ALA A 70 11.09 2.18 -8.62
C ALA A 70 11.51 3.17 -7.52
N ARG A 71 10.66 3.32 -6.52
CA ARG A 71 10.91 4.27 -5.43
C ARG A 71 12.05 3.87 -4.50
N HIS A 72 12.07 2.61 -4.03
CA HIS A 72 12.92 2.19 -2.91
C HIS A 72 14.21 1.50 -3.33
N ASP A 73 14.26 0.89 -4.51
CA ASP A 73 15.44 0.17 -4.99
C ASP A 73 16.21 0.99 -6.01
N ARG A 74 15.49 1.68 -6.92
CA ARG A 74 16.09 2.46 -7.99
C ARG A 74 16.20 3.95 -7.66
N GLY A 75 15.51 4.43 -6.59
CA GLY A 75 15.53 5.84 -6.18
C GLY A 75 14.83 6.78 -7.16
N GLU A 76 13.94 6.24 -8.00
CA GLU A 76 13.18 7.00 -8.99
C GLU A 76 12.10 7.87 -8.33
N ASP A 77 11.75 8.97 -8.96
CA ASP A 77 10.72 9.88 -8.44
C ASP A 77 9.35 9.51 -9.02
N LEU A 78 8.50 8.91 -8.19
CA LEU A 78 7.13 8.55 -8.58
C LEU A 78 6.19 9.75 -8.81
N ARG A 79 6.67 10.99 -8.63
CA ARG A 79 5.97 12.21 -9.04
C ARG A 79 6.20 12.51 -10.53
N ASP A 80 7.18 11.85 -11.15
CA ASP A 80 7.42 11.93 -12.56
C ASP A 80 6.47 10.97 -13.29
N HIS A 81 5.62 11.54 -14.14
CA HIS A 81 4.66 10.81 -14.94
C HIS A 81 5.33 9.74 -15.84
N SER A 82 6.53 10.02 -16.37
CA SER A 82 7.23 9.08 -17.24
C SER A 82 7.69 7.83 -16.48
N VAL A 83 8.13 7.97 -15.23
CA VAL A 83 8.53 6.83 -14.38
C VAL A 83 7.36 5.89 -14.12
N VAL A 84 6.19 6.46 -13.82
CA VAL A 84 4.97 5.67 -13.58
C VAL A 84 4.48 5.02 -14.88
N ALA A 85 4.53 5.75 -16.01
CA ALA A 85 4.18 5.21 -17.31
C ALA A 85 5.07 4.02 -17.72
N ASP A 86 6.39 4.13 -17.48
CA ASP A 86 7.34 3.03 -17.78
C ASP A 86 7.03 1.77 -16.98
N VAL A 87 6.61 1.90 -15.71
CA VAL A 87 6.16 0.76 -14.90
C VAL A 87 4.92 0.12 -15.51
N LEU A 88 3.93 0.91 -15.95
CA LEU A 88 2.71 0.40 -16.57
C LEU A 88 3.01 -0.34 -17.87
N VAL A 89 3.81 0.26 -18.77
CA VAL A 89 4.24 -0.37 -20.04
C VAL A 89 4.95 -1.69 -19.79
N LYS A 90 5.86 -1.75 -18.82
CA LYS A 90 6.59 -2.97 -18.45
C LYS A 90 5.65 -4.11 -18.06
N GLN A 91 4.51 -3.79 -17.46
CA GLN A 91 3.50 -4.76 -17.06
C GLN A 91 2.41 -4.97 -18.13
N GLY A 92 2.62 -4.46 -19.34
CA GLY A 92 1.72 -4.66 -20.48
C GLY A 92 0.43 -3.84 -20.43
N LEU A 93 0.39 -2.80 -19.60
CA LEU A 93 -0.73 -1.88 -19.54
C LEU A 93 -0.49 -0.68 -20.46
N ASP A 94 -1.56 -0.15 -21.03
CA ASP A 94 -1.58 1.11 -21.75
C ASP A 94 -1.64 2.26 -20.72
N PRO A 95 -0.59 3.10 -20.60
CA PRO A 95 -0.57 4.19 -19.63
C PRO A 95 -1.71 5.18 -19.84
N ASP A 96 -2.09 5.47 -21.08
CA ASP A 96 -3.14 6.44 -21.38
C ASP A 96 -4.48 5.98 -20.78
N GLN A 97 -4.82 4.69 -20.89
CA GLN A 97 -6.04 4.15 -20.30
C GLN A 97 -6.03 4.25 -18.75
N VAL A 98 -4.89 3.98 -18.12
CA VAL A 98 -4.77 4.07 -16.66
C VAL A 98 -4.84 5.52 -16.20
N PHE A 99 -4.19 6.45 -16.91
CA PHE A 99 -4.23 7.87 -16.57
C PHE A 99 -5.61 8.49 -16.85
N ASP A 100 -6.33 8.04 -17.86
CA ASP A 100 -7.72 8.46 -18.10
C ASP A 100 -8.61 8.06 -16.90
N GLU A 101 -8.39 6.88 -16.32
CA GLU A 101 -9.08 6.47 -15.11
C GLU A 101 -8.70 7.36 -13.90
N VAL A 102 -7.44 7.75 -13.76
CA VAL A 102 -7.00 8.71 -12.73
C VAL A 102 -7.66 10.08 -12.93
N LEU A 103 -7.77 10.55 -14.18
CA LEU A 103 -8.42 11.82 -14.51
C LEU A 103 -9.94 11.81 -14.23
N SER A 104 -10.58 10.64 -14.16
CA SER A 104 -11.98 10.51 -13.75
C SER A 104 -12.23 10.94 -12.30
N CYS A 105 -11.19 11.13 -11.52
CA CYS A 105 -11.19 11.39 -10.07
C CYS A 105 -11.70 10.23 -9.20
N ARG A 106 -12.21 9.15 -9.75
CA ARG A 106 -12.67 7.98 -8.99
C ARG A 106 -11.57 7.41 -8.08
N PRO A 107 -10.33 7.16 -8.54
CA PRO A 107 -9.25 6.64 -7.69
C PRO A 107 -8.94 7.56 -6.50
N ARG A 108 -9.01 8.88 -6.69
CA ARG A 108 -8.83 9.87 -5.63
C ARG A 108 -9.95 9.80 -4.57
N ASP A 109 -11.20 9.67 -5.01
CA ASP A 109 -12.33 9.53 -4.09
C ASP A 109 -12.25 8.22 -3.30
N VAL A 110 -11.86 7.12 -3.94
CA VAL A 110 -11.57 5.84 -3.27
C VAL A 110 -10.45 6.00 -2.25
N PHE A 111 -9.35 6.67 -2.61
CA PHE A 111 -8.23 6.94 -1.71
C PHE A 111 -8.68 7.69 -0.45
N ARG A 112 -9.48 8.75 -0.63
CA ARG A 112 -10.05 9.52 0.48
C ARG A 112 -10.89 8.63 1.40
N ILE A 113 -11.82 7.88 0.84
CA ILE A 113 -12.74 7.02 1.60
C ILE A 113 -11.98 5.94 2.37
N GLU A 114 -11.04 5.24 1.73
CA GLU A 114 -10.25 4.19 2.36
C GLU A 114 -9.41 4.74 3.52
N HIS A 115 -8.75 5.89 3.32
CA HIS A 115 -7.99 6.54 4.39
C HIS A 115 -8.88 6.95 5.56
N GLN A 116 -9.98 7.66 5.28
CA GLN A 116 -10.90 8.14 6.33
C GLN A 116 -11.52 6.99 7.11
N THR A 117 -11.92 5.92 6.44
CA THR A 117 -12.44 4.70 7.08
C THR A 117 -11.39 4.05 7.97
N ALA A 118 -10.17 3.88 7.47
CA ALA A 118 -9.06 3.30 8.26
C ALA A 118 -8.77 4.10 9.54
N VAL A 119 -8.80 5.43 9.47
CA VAL A 119 -8.61 6.29 10.64
C VAL A 119 -9.81 6.24 11.58
N ALA A 120 -11.04 6.35 11.04
CA ALA A 120 -12.25 6.44 11.86
C ALA A 120 -12.53 5.13 12.61
N GLU A 121 -12.49 3.99 11.90
CA GLU A 121 -12.88 2.70 12.43
C GLU A 121 -11.76 1.97 13.15
N HIS A 122 -10.54 2.04 12.61
CA HIS A 122 -9.40 1.25 13.09
C HIS A 122 -8.27 2.07 13.71
N LYS A 123 -8.39 3.40 13.76
CA LYS A 123 -7.37 4.31 14.31
C LYS A 123 -5.99 4.12 13.66
N VAL A 124 -5.95 3.77 12.37
CA VAL A 124 -4.71 3.60 11.63
C VAL A 124 -3.94 4.91 11.61
N PHE A 125 -2.66 4.85 11.96
CA PHE A 125 -1.74 6.00 12.00
C PHE A 125 -0.53 5.85 11.07
N GLY A 126 -0.37 4.69 10.45
CA GLY A 126 0.79 4.40 9.60
C GLY A 126 0.63 3.13 8.77
N VAL A 127 1.60 2.88 7.91
CA VAL A 127 1.61 1.73 7.00
C VAL A 127 2.95 0.98 7.07
N PRO A 128 2.95 -0.34 6.85
CA PRO A 128 1.78 -1.19 6.64
C PRO A 128 1.02 -1.47 7.95
N THR A 129 -0.31 -1.38 7.90
CA THR A 129 -1.20 -1.84 8.96
C THR A 129 -1.99 -3.04 8.44
N VAL A 130 -2.01 -4.12 9.19
CA VAL A 130 -2.81 -5.32 8.92
C VAL A 130 -4.10 -5.22 9.71
N ILE A 131 -5.22 -5.34 9.03
CA ILE A 131 -6.55 -5.34 9.64
C ILE A 131 -7.15 -6.73 9.48
N ALA A 132 -7.59 -7.34 10.58
CA ALA A 132 -8.27 -8.63 10.61
C ALA A 132 -9.43 -8.59 11.60
N GLY A 133 -10.66 -8.61 11.11
CA GLY A 133 -11.85 -8.38 11.92
C GLY A 133 -11.86 -6.96 12.50
N ASP A 134 -11.95 -6.88 13.81
CA ASP A 134 -11.89 -5.63 14.60
C ASP A 134 -10.48 -5.23 15.05
N GLN A 135 -9.48 -6.06 14.74
CA GLN A 135 -8.09 -5.81 15.12
C GLN A 135 -7.33 -5.09 13.99
N ALA A 136 -6.55 -4.08 14.34
CA ALA A 136 -5.66 -3.38 13.43
C ALA A 136 -4.28 -3.26 14.08
N VAL A 137 -3.25 -3.80 13.42
CA VAL A 137 -1.88 -3.82 13.94
C VAL A 137 -0.91 -3.23 12.93
N PHE A 138 -0.16 -2.23 13.36
CA PHE A 138 0.96 -1.69 12.58
C PHE A 138 2.12 -2.67 12.60
N VAL A 139 2.51 -3.15 11.41
CA VAL A 139 3.59 -4.15 11.25
C VAL A 139 4.79 -3.50 10.57
N ARG A 140 5.91 -3.42 11.28
CA ARG A 140 7.15 -2.90 10.72
C ARG A 140 8.17 -4.02 10.59
N LEU A 141 8.42 -4.45 9.36
CA LEU A 141 9.49 -5.39 9.02
C LEU A 141 10.71 -4.62 8.53
N ILE A 142 11.92 -5.07 8.92
CA ILE A 142 13.18 -4.40 8.61
C ILE A 142 13.75 -4.96 7.30
N ASP A 143 13.70 -6.28 7.16
CA ASP A 143 14.30 -6.99 6.03
C ASP A 143 13.25 -7.50 5.03
N ARG A 144 13.66 -7.58 3.77
CA ARG A 144 12.92 -8.31 2.75
C ARG A 144 13.32 -9.79 2.78
N PRO A 145 12.38 -10.72 2.52
CA PRO A 145 12.70 -12.15 2.45
C PRO A 145 13.58 -12.51 1.24
N GLY A 146 13.80 -11.59 0.31
CA GLY A 146 14.48 -11.82 -0.97
C GLY A 146 13.69 -12.83 -1.82
N SER A 147 14.39 -13.83 -2.38
CA SER A 147 13.79 -14.93 -3.13
C SER A 147 13.38 -16.12 -2.26
N ASP A 148 13.47 -16.01 -0.94
CA ASP A 148 13.11 -17.08 0.00
C ASP A 148 11.60 -17.08 0.25
N ALA A 149 10.90 -17.86 -0.57
CA ALA A 149 9.45 -17.99 -0.52
C ALA A 149 8.97 -18.59 0.82
N ALA A 150 9.69 -19.54 1.39
CA ALA A 150 9.34 -20.16 2.66
C ALA A 150 9.44 -19.14 3.81
N LYS A 151 10.49 -18.32 3.83
CA LYS A 151 10.66 -17.23 4.79
C LYS A 151 9.57 -16.16 4.64
N ALA A 152 9.18 -15.84 3.41
CA ALA A 152 8.11 -14.89 3.13
C ALA A 152 6.77 -15.39 3.72
N ARG A 153 6.43 -16.65 3.44
CA ARG A 153 5.23 -17.31 3.96
C ARG A 153 5.20 -17.31 5.49
N ASP A 154 6.24 -17.86 6.13
CA ASP A 154 6.37 -17.93 7.58
C ASP A 154 6.24 -16.54 8.24
N THR A 155 6.82 -15.51 7.62
CA THR A 155 6.71 -14.13 8.11
C THR A 155 5.27 -13.62 8.08
N VAL A 156 4.55 -13.85 6.98
CA VAL A 156 3.15 -13.41 6.84
C VAL A 156 2.24 -14.18 7.79
N GLU A 157 2.38 -15.50 7.88
CA GLU A 157 1.61 -16.35 8.78
C GLU A 157 1.78 -15.90 10.25
N ARG A 158 3.00 -15.62 10.69
CA ARG A 158 3.27 -15.09 12.04
C ARG A 158 2.64 -13.71 12.27
N CYS A 159 2.65 -12.83 11.28
CA CYS A 159 1.98 -11.54 11.39
C CYS A 159 0.46 -11.71 11.53
N VAL A 160 -0.15 -12.57 10.72
CA VAL A 160 -1.58 -12.88 10.80
C VAL A 160 -1.93 -13.49 12.16
N ASP A 161 -1.16 -14.47 12.64
CA ASP A 161 -1.36 -15.09 13.95
C ASP A 161 -1.29 -14.08 15.08
N LEU A 162 -0.33 -13.15 15.04
CA LEU A 162 -0.22 -12.10 16.06
C LEU A 162 -1.42 -11.15 16.04
N VAL A 163 -1.90 -10.77 14.87
CA VAL A 163 -3.05 -9.87 14.72
C VAL A 163 -4.34 -10.54 15.20
N THR A 164 -4.56 -11.81 14.87
CA THR A 164 -5.81 -12.52 15.15
C THR A 164 -5.83 -13.21 16.51
N GLY A 165 -4.69 -13.70 16.97
CA GLY A 165 -4.60 -14.54 18.16
C GLY A 165 -4.23 -13.81 19.46
N TRP A 166 -3.72 -12.57 19.37
CA TRP A 166 -3.15 -11.86 20.53
C TRP A 166 -3.69 -10.43 20.67
N PRO A 167 -4.97 -10.22 20.85
CA PRO A 167 -5.59 -8.88 20.87
C PRO A 167 -5.08 -7.97 22.00
N ASN A 168 -4.47 -8.55 23.03
CA ASN A 168 -3.88 -7.80 24.17
C ASN A 168 -2.40 -7.45 23.96
N LEU A 169 -1.77 -7.86 22.88
CA LEU A 169 -0.38 -7.53 22.57
C LEU A 169 -0.33 -6.14 21.92
N ASN A 170 0.06 -5.13 22.69
CA ASN A 170 0.13 -3.76 22.17
C ASN A 170 1.45 -3.46 21.45
N GLU A 171 2.58 -3.92 21.95
CA GLU A 171 3.89 -3.65 21.37
C GLU A 171 4.84 -4.83 21.51
N PHE A 172 5.51 -5.15 20.39
CA PHE A 172 6.65 -6.06 20.35
C PHE A 172 7.77 -5.41 19.54
N LYS A 173 8.87 -5.07 20.20
CA LYS A 173 9.93 -4.26 19.61
C LYS A 173 11.32 -4.75 19.99
N HIS A 174 12.19 -4.95 19.01
CA HIS A 174 13.59 -5.19 19.27
C HIS A 174 14.27 -3.95 19.91
N THR A 175 15.02 -4.15 20.97
CA THR A 175 15.76 -3.06 21.65
C THR A 175 16.95 -2.57 20.83
N LYS A 176 17.47 -3.40 19.93
CA LYS A 176 18.47 -3.04 18.93
C LYS A 176 17.95 -3.42 17.55
N ILE A 177 18.00 -2.48 16.62
CA ILE A 177 17.74 -2.75 15.21
C ILE A 177 19.06 -3.23 14.62
N PRO A 178 19.12 -4.44 14.01
CA PRO A 178 20.29 -4.87 13.23
C PRO A 178 20.56 -3.86 12.10
N HIS A 179 21.81 -3.48 11.93
CA HIS A 179 22.26 -2.59 10.84
C HIS A 179 22.83 -3.43 9.70
#